data_b0ac33e179e69a770470825c7c492ebc
#
_entry.id   b0ac33e179e69a770470825c7c492ebc
#
_cell.length_a   1.000
_cell.length_b   1.000
_cell.length_c   1.000
_cell.angle_alpha   90.00
_cell.angle_beta   90.00
_cell.angle_gamma   90.00
#
_symmetry.space_group_name_H-M   'P 1'
#
loop_
_entity.id
_entity.type
_entity.pdbx_description
1 polymer ?
#
loop_
_entity_poly.entity_id
_entity_poly.type
_entity_poly.pdbx_seq_one_letter_code
_entity_poly.pdbx_strand_id
1 'polypeptide(L)'
;MYRAYDTIEGIPVALKVPHARLMTREALADFRNEVRITASLDHPNILQMKNASYIDGLFVIVYPLGEATLADRITRRLAPRTALQLAEQLLEAVSYAHERRIIHCDIKPENVILFPGNRVRLTDFGIAKVALKTRTLLAGGTGSIGYVAPEQAHGKPSLRSDVFALGLVLYRMFSGELPEWPYEWPPWGIERLRRTVHPDFINFLRRAMEVDERARFSDGMHMLAAFRRIKQRMLRHATVRRRRSRAPQAKGQWKTVRMREFRRRYGRALETRSTCGRCHGPVSEAMHHCPWCGTVRRVYKGESPLPARCRRCRRGLKRDWRFCPWCYGGQVQVPSTRAYTDVRYTHRCPDCKGDLMPFMHYCPWCKTKVRRKWKVPEQTKKCSRCGWGVVADYWSHCAWCGKKTDKS
;
A
#
# COMPACT_ATOMS: atom_id res chain seq x y z
N MET A 1 -0.08 -23.50 2.42
CA MET A 1 -0.47 -23.24 3.83
C MET A 1 -1.91 -23.66 4.03
N TYR A 2 -2.21 -24.42 5.10
CA TYR A 2 -3.54 -24.90 5.42
C TYR A 2 -3.88 -24.54 6.87
N ARG A 3 -5.15 -24.26 7.13
CA ARG A 3 -5.66 -24.14 8.49
C ARG A 3 -6.11 -25.52 8.94
N ALA A 4 -5.65 -25.95 10.11
CA ALA A 4 -6.02 -27.22 10.73
C ALA A 4 -6.40 -27.00 12.21
N TYR A 5 -6.86 -28.06 12.85
CA TYR A 5 -7.19 -28.07 14.27
C TYR A 5 -6.34 -29.14 14.96
N ASP A 6 -5.57 -28.73 15.95
CA ASP A 6 -4.82 -29.61 16.80
C ASP A 6 -5.79 -30.23 17.82
N THR A 7 -6.10 -31.51 17.67
CA THR A 7 -7.09 -32.20 18.51
C THR A 7 -6.56 -32.53 19.90
N ILE A 8 -5.24 -32.51 20.10
CA ILE A 8 -4.62 -32.75 21.40
C ILE A 8 -4.63 -31.48 22.24
N GLU A 9 -4.18 -30.37 21.67
CA GLU A 9 -4.17 -29.08 22.38
C GLU A 9 -5.51 -28.34 22.31
N GLY A 10 -6.43 -28.74 21.42
CA GLY A 10 -7.72 -28.10 21.26
C GLY A 10 -7.64 -26.69 20.64
N ILE A 11 -6.66 -26.43 19.75
CA ILE A 11 -6.43 -25.10 19.19
C ILE A 11 -6.26 -25.14 17.67
N PRO A 12 -6.60 -24.05 16.96
CA PRO A 12 -6.32 -23.93 15.54
C PRO A 12 -4.83 -23.69 15.29
N VAL A 13 -4.29 -24.34 14.26
CA VAL A 13 -2.89 -24.25 13.82
C VAL A 13 -2.80 -23.99 12.31
N ALA A 14 -1.63 -23.53 11.88
CA ALA A 14 -1.28 -23.38 10.46
C ALA A 14 -0.30 -24.49 10.06
N LEU A 15 -0.63 -25.24 9.01
CA LEU A 15 0.24 -26.25 8.44
C LEU A 15 0.93 -25.71 7.18
N LYS A 16 2.26 -25.76 7.15
CA LYS A 16 3.06 -25.50 5.96
C LYS A 16 3.47 -26.86 5.37
N VAL A 17 2.89 -27.17 4.22
CA VAL A 17 3.17 -28.40 3.46
C VAL A 17 3.71 -27.97 2.10
N PRO A 18 4.95 -28.31 1.75
CA PRO A 18 5.48 -28.08 0.41
C PRO A 18 4.69 -28.88 -0.62
N HIS A 19 4.60 -28.36 -1.85
CA HIS A 19 3.99 -29.13 -2.94
C HIS A 19 4.87 -30.35 -3.27
N ALA A 20 4.28 -31.54 -3.29
CA ALA A 20 4.98 -32.81 -3.56
C ALA A 20 5.79 -32.81 -4.88
N ARG A 21 5.29 -32.10 -5.91
CA ARG A 21 5.98 -31.93 -7.20
C ARG A 21 7.28 -31.12 -7.13
N LEU A 22 7.50 -30.35 -6.05
CA LEU A 22 8.68 -29.51 -5.83
C LEU A 22 9.69 -30.16 -4.87
N MET A 23 9.43 -31.38 -4.39
CA MET A 23 10.24 -32.08 -3.40
C MET A 23 11.39 -32.84 -4.05
N THR A 24 12.38 -32.09 -4.58
CA THR A 24 13.68 -32.66 -4.91
C THR A 24 14.49 -32.91 -3.62
N ARG A 25 15.54 -33.76 -3.68
CA ARG A 25 16.45 -33.95 -2.52
C ARG A 25 17.03 -32.62 -2.01
N GLU A 26 17.33 -31.70 -2.91
CA GLU A 26 17.85 -30.38 -2.60
C GLU A 26 16.79 -29.53 -1.87
N ALA A 27 15.56 -29.48 -2.38
CA ALA A 27 14.45 -28.75 -1.74
C ALA A 27 14.16 -29.30 -0.32
N LEU A 28 14.28 -30.59 -0.11
CA LEU A 28 14.13 -31.20 1.21
C LEU A 28 15.26 -30.79 2.16
N ALA A 29 16.51 -30.77 1.67
CA ALA A 29 17.65 -30.29 2.46
C ALA A 29 17.49 -28.84 2.88
N ASP A 30 16.99 -27.99 1.98
CA ASP A 30 16.71 -26.58 2.20
C ASP A 30 15.61 -26.38 3.23
N PHE A 31 14.53 -27.13 3.14
CA PHE A 31 13.45 -27.15 4.12
C PHE A 31 13.93 -27.56 5.51
N ARG A 32 14.78 -28.59 5.60
CA ARG A 32 15.40 -28.97 6.87
C ARG A 32 16.28 -27.90 7.46
N ASN A 33 17.00 -27.16 6.60
CA ASN A 33 17.82 -26.05 7.03
C ASN A 33 16.97 -24.88 7.55
N GLU A 34 15.85 -24.54 6.88
CA GLU A 34 14.88 -23.55 7.37
C GLU A 34 14.35 -23.91 8.77
N VAL A 35 13.96 -25.17 8.96
CA VAL A 35 13.51 -25.68 10.26
C VAL A 35 14.60 -25.49 11.33
N ARG A 36 15.85 -25.87 11.04
CA ARG A 36 16.98 -25.74 12.00
C ARG A 36 17.26 -24.28 12.34
N ILE A 37 17.27 -23.39 11.35
CA ILE A 37 17.46 -21.96 11.57
C ILE A 37 16.32 -21.40 12.42
N THR A 38 15.07 -21.68 12.06
CA THR A 38 13.90 -21.20 12.82
C THR A 38 13.88 -21.74 14.24
N ALA A 39 14.25 -23.00 14.45
CA ALA A 39 14.33 -23.62 15.77
C ALA A 39 15.43 -23.00 16.67
N SER A 40 16.49 -22.46 16.08
CA SER A 40 17.56 -21.77 16.82
C SER A 40 17.24 -20.32 17.22
N LEU A 41 16.16 -19.75 16.68
CA LEU A 41 15.75 -18.37 16.92
C LEU A 41 14.62 -18.33 17.96
N ASP A 42 14.94 -18.06 19.23
CA ASP A 42 13.94 -17.87 20.28
C ASP A 42 13.73 -16.38 20.58
N HIS A 43 12.66 -15.81 20.04
CA HIS A 43 12.33 -14.39 20.20
C HIS A 43 10.81 -14.16 20.06
N PRO A 44 10.18 -13.32 20.89
CA PRO A 44 8.73 -13.10 20.89
C PRO A 44 8.17 -12.58 19.55
N ASN A 45 8.99 -11.92 18.73
CA ASN A 45 8.61 -11.41 17.43
C ASN A 45 9.10 -12.26 16.23
N ILE A 46 9.56 -13.48 16.49
CA ILE A 46 9.84 -14.50 15.47
C ILE A 46 8.83 -15.64 15.63
N LEU A 47 8.28 -16.13 14.51
CA LEU A 47 7.29 -17.18 14.53
C LEU A 47 7.96 -18.53 14.81
N GLN A 48 7.81 -19.02 16.03
CA GLN A 48 8.27 -20.35 16.43
C GLN A 48 7.37 -21.41 15.81
N MET A 49 7.98 -22.49 15.29
CA MET A 49 7.22 -23.68 14.93
C MET A 49 6.82 -24.44 16.18
N LYS A 50 5.65 -25.08 16.17
CA LYS A 50 5.21 -26.01 17.20
C LYS A 50 5.82 -27.38 16.98
N ASN A 51 5.81 -27.84 15.74
CA ASN A 51 6.32 -29.16 15.36
C ASN A 51 6.72 -29.18 13.89
N ALA A 52 7.61 -30.12 13.53
CA ALA A 52 7.94 -30.46 12.16
C ALA A 52 8.07 -31.99 12.04
N SER A 53 7.32 -32.58 11.13
CA SER A 53 7.22 -34.02 10.97
C SER A 53 7.22 -34.42 9.50
N TYR A 54 7.54 -35.71 9.27
CA TYR A 54 7.41 -36.34 7.96
C TYR A 54 6.25 -37.31 8.03
N ILE A 55 5.14 -37.01 7.37
CA ILE A 55 3.90 -37.78 7.44
C ILE A 55 3.51 -38.20 6.03
N ASP A 56 3.35 -39.51 5.78
CA ASP A 56 2.94 -40.07 4.48
C ASP A 56 3.76 -39.54 3.28
N GLY A 57 5.07 -39.44 3.46
CA GLY A 57 5.95 -38.93 2.42
C GLY A 57 5.95 -37.41 2.26
N LEU A 58 5.20 -36.68 3.09
CA LEU A 58 5.11 -35.21 3.08
C LEU A 58 5.81 -34.61 4.30
N PHE A 59 6.56 -33.57 4.06
CA PHE A 59 7.14 -32.77 5.14
C PHE A 59 6.12 -31.73 5.61
N VAL A 60 5.78 -31.75 6.88
CA VAL A 60 4.76 -30.89 7.47
C VAL A 60 5.36 -30.07 8.60
N ILE A 61 5.24 -28.73 8.55
CA ILE A 61 5.58 -27.85 9.65
C ILE A 61 4.30 -27.27 10.24
N VAL A 62 4.19 -27.33 11.56
CA VAL A 62 3.06 -26.81 12.33
C VAL A 62 3.46 -25.49 12.99
N TYR A 63 2.68 -24.45 12.73
CA TYR A 63 2.84 -23.12 13.35
C TYR A 63 1.61 -22.74 14.14
N PRO A 64 1.75 -21.87 15.16
CA PRO A 64 0.61 -21.16 15.74
C PRO A 64 -0.13 -20.38 14.66
N LEU A 65 -1.46 -20.45 14.66
CA LEU A 65 -2.29 -19.71 13.70
C LEU A 65 -2.41 -18.25 14.11
N GLY A 66 -1.98 -17.33 13.26
CA GLY A 66 -2.19 -15.89 13.43
C GLY A 66 -3.56 -15.42 12.92
N GLU A 67 -3.90 -14.19 13.22
CA GLU A 67 -5.18 -13.56 12.78
C GLU A 67 -5.15 -13.11 11.32
N ALA A 68 -4.02 -12.57 10.87
CA ALA A 68 -3.83 -12.01 9.53
C ALA A 68 -2.33 -11.80 9.24
N THR A 69 -2.01 -11.49 8.01
CA THR A 69 -0.68 -10.97 7.65
C THR A 69 -0.64 -9.45 7.78
N LEU A 70 0.58 -8.89 7.85
CA LEU A 70 0.74 -7.44 7.76
C LEU A 70 0.26 -6.92 6.39
N ALA A 71 0.38 -7.73 5.32
CA ALA A 71 -0.14 -7.39 4.00
C ALA A 71 -1.66 -7.12 4.03
N ASP A 72 -2.42 -7.99 4.66
CA ASP A 72 -3.87 -7.82 4.85
C ASP A 72 -4.17 -6.58 5.71
N ARG A 73 -3.38 -6.36 6.74
CA ARG A 73 -3.61 -5.28 7.71
C ARG A 73 -3.34 -3.89 7.14
N ILE A 74 -2.32 -3.73 6.28
CA ILE A 74 -1.95 -2.44 5.67
C ILE A 74 -2.82 -2.05 4.46
N THR A 75 -3.74 -2.90 4.02
CA THR A 75 -4.81 -2.51 3.08
C THR A 75 -5.68 -1.39 3.66
N ARG A 76 -5.73 -1.28 5.00
CA ARG A 76 -6.41 -0.23 5.74
C ARG A 76 -5.39 0.62 6.50
N ARG A 77 -5.74 1.88 6.69
CA ARG A 77 -4.88 2.81 7.42
C ARG A 77 -4.67 2.37 8.87
N LEU A 78 -3.41 2.31 9.28
CA LEU A 78 -3.02 2.08 10.66
C LEU A 78 -3.08 3.38 11.48
N ALA A 79 -3.47 3.28 12.76
CA ALA A 79 -3.26 4.36 13.70
C ALA A 79 -1.75 4.56 13.92
N PRO A 80 -1.23 5.81 14.05
CA PRO A 80 0.21 6.05 14.18
C PRO A 80 0.89 5.28 15.32
N ARG A 81 0.23 5.16 16.46
CA ARG A 81 0.76 4.39 17.59
C ARG A 81 0.88 2.90 17.26
N THR A 82 -0.15 2.32 16.65
CA THR A 82 -0.14 0.92 16.20
C THR A 82 0.96 0.70 15.16
N ALA A 83 1.06 1.59 14.17
CA ALA A 83 2.10 1.48 13.16
C ALA A 83 3.52 1.52 13.76
N LEU A 84 3.77 2.39 14.75
CA LEU A 84 5.04 2.46 15.46
C LEU A 84 5.31 1.23 16.31
N GLN A 85 4.29 0.67 16.95
CA GLN A 85 4.38 -0.56 17.74
C GLN A 85 4.74 -1.76 16.86
N LEU A 86 4.06 -1.92 15.72
CA LEU A 86 4.34 -3.00 14.76
C LEU A 86 5.75 -2.84 14.15
N ALA A 87 6.14 -1.60 13.81
CA ALA A 87 7.46 -1.30 13.28
C ALA A 87 8.59 -1.69 14.25
N GLU A 88 8.45 -1.34 15.53
CA GLU A 88 9.46 -1.67 16.54
C GLU A 88 9.62 -3.17 16.70
N GLN A 89 8.52 -3.92 16.84
CA GLN A 89 8.53 -5.37 16.98
C GLN A 89 9.19 -6.05 15.77
N LEU A 90 8.92 -5.56 14.55
CA LEU A 90 9.55 -6.09 13.35
C LEU A 90 11.07 -5.80 13.31
N LEU A 91 11.46 -4.60 13.71
CA LEU A 91 12.88 -4.22 13.85
C LEU A 91 13.58 -5.06 14.94
N GLU A 92 12.91 -5.38 16.04
CA GLU A 92 13.43 -6.24 17.11
C GLU A 92 13.67 -7.67 16.60
N ALA A 93 12.74 -8.23 15.83
CA ALA A 93 12.90 -9.55 15.21
C ALA A 93 14.14 -9.62 14.31
N VAL A 94 14.30 -8.62 13.45
CA VAL A 94 15.45 -8.59 12.51
C VAL A 94 16.77 -8.27 13.23
N SER A 95 16.73 -7.38 14.23
CA SER A 95 17.91 -7.12 15.09
C SER A 95 18.43 -8.40 15.74
N TYR A 96 17.52 -9.18 16.34
CA TYR A 96 17.84 -10.45 16.99
C TYR A 96 18.44 -11.49 16.03
N ALA A 97 17.92 -11.59 14.81
CA ALA A 97 18.46 -12.50 13.79
C ALA A 97 19.86 -12.03 13.34
N HIS A 98 20.05 -10.74 13.14
CA HIS A 98 21.32 -10.15 12.72
C HIS A 98 22.43 -10.27 13.76
N GLU A 99 22.11 -10.19 15.06
CA GLU A 99 23.04 -10.50 16.15
C GLU A 99 23.62 -11.93 16.04
N ARG A 100 22.83 -12.86 15.50
CA ARG A 100 23.20 -14.26 15.24
C ARG A 100 23.73 -14.51 13.84
N ARG A 101 24.03 -13.43 13.09
CA ARG A 101 24.53 -13.50 11.70
C ARG A 101 23.58 -14.20 10.73
N ILE A 102 22.28 -14.22 11.04
CA ILE A 102 21.24 -14.79 10.17
C ILE A 102 20.63 -13.66 9.34
N ILE A 103 20.67 -13.82 8.02
CA ILE A 103 20.04 -12.92 7.04
C ILE A 103 18.72 -13.56 6.63
N HIS A 104 17.63 -12.77 6.66
CA HIS A 104 16.30 -13.26 6.33
C HIS A 104 16.08 -13.40 4.82
N CYS A 105 16.51 -12.41 4.04
CA CYS A 105 16.43 -12.35 2.56
C CYS A 105 15.03 -12.30 1.92
N ASP A 106 13.93 -12.43 2.67
CA ASP A 106 12.56 -12.35 2.12
C ASP A 106 11.63 -11.56 3.05
N ILE A 107 12.10 -10.42 3.56
CA ILE A 107 11.28 -9.54 4.41
C ILE A 107 10.24 -8.83 3.55
N LYS A 108 8.96 -9.14 3.79
CA LYS A 108 7.80 -8.56 3.12
C LYS A 108 6.58 -8.64 4.02
N PRO A 109 5.52 -7.83 3.78
CA PRO A 109 4.34 -7.84 4.63
C PRO A 109 3.61 -9.18 4.73
N GLU A 110 3.72 -10.03 3.71
CA GLU A 110 3.15 -11.37 3.66
C GLU A 110 3.80 -12.33 4.68
N ASN A 111 5.09 -12.11 4.99
CA ASN A 111 5.87 -12.90 5.94
C ASN A 111 5.84 -12.34 7.37
N VAL A 112 4.98 -11.37 7.64
CA VAL A 112 4.79 -10.77 8.96
C VAL A 112 3.40 -11.14 9.46
N ILE A 113 3.32 -12.05 10.42
CA ILE A 113 2.07 -12.58 10.96
C ILE A 113 1.64 -11.78 12.19
N LEU A 114 0.37 -11.41 12.24
CA LEU A 114 -0.24 -10.67 13.33
C LEU A 114 -1.01 -11.60 14.25
N PHE A 115 -0.84 -11.38 15.54
CA PHE A 115 -1.52 -12.07 16.62
C PHE A 115 -2.33 -11.09 17.48
N PRO A 116 -3.25 -11.54 18.35
CA PRO A 116 -4.03 -10.70 19.22
C PRO A 116 -3.17 -9.69 20.01
N GLY A 117 -3.68 -8.45 20.19
CA GLY A 117 -2.96 -7.39 20.88
C GLY A 117 -1.89 -6.68 20.03
N ASN A 118 -1.98 -6.74 18.69
CA ASN A 118 -0.99 -6.19 17.76
C ASN A 118 0.42 -6.78 17.96
N ARG A 119 0.52 -8.04 18.29
CA ARG A 119 1.80 -8.75 18.36
C ARG A 119 2.22 -9.16 16.95
N VAL A 120 3.48 -8.91 16.61
CA VAL A 120 4.09 -9.25 15.32
C VAL A 120 4.98 -10.47 15.50
N ARG A 121 4.92 -11.40 14.54
CA ARG A 121 5.92 -12.47 14.40
C ARG A 121 6.36 -12.56 12.95
N LEU A 122 7.67 -12.47 12.72
CA LEU A 122 8.31 -12.64 11.42
C LEU A 122 8.49 -14.13 11.16
N THR A 123 8.13 -14.61 9.96
CA THR A 123 8.21 -16.01 9.54
C THR A 123 9.04 -16.15 8.28
N ASP A 124 9.30 -17.40 7.88
CA ASP A 124 10.01 -17.78 6.64
C ASP A 124 11.48 -17.35 6.61
N PHE A 125 12.20 -17.66 7.71
CA PHE A 125 13.66 -17.53 7.76
C PHE A 125 14.32 -18.65 6.93
N GLY A 126 15.15 -18.28 5.97
CA GLY A 126 16.08 -19.22 5.34
C GLY A 126 15.72 -19.75 3.94
N ILE A 127 14.53 -19.44 3.39
CA ILE A 127 14.19 -19.85 2.01
C ILE A 127 15.10 -19.18 0.96
N ALA A 128 15.66 -18.04 1.27
CA ALA A 128 16.34 -17.20 0.28
C ALA A 128 17.81 -17.57 0.01
N LYS A 129 18.51 -18.28 0.91
CA LYS A 129 19.86 -18.80 0.56
C LYS A 129 19.84 -19.79 -0.61
N VAL A 130 18.71 -20.43 -0.83
CA VAL A 130 18.52 -21.47 -1.85
C VAL A 130 18.03 -20.90 -3.16
N ALA A 131 17.11 -19.94 -3.12
CA ALA A 131 16.62 -19.27 -4.32
C ALA A 131 17.71 -18.52 -5.10
N LEU A 132 18.82 -18.17 -4.45
CA LEU A 132 19.97 -17.51 -5.11
C LEU A 132 20.89 -18.47 -5.86
N LYS A 133 20.85 -19.79 -5.59
CA LYS A 133 21.56 -20.81 -6.38
C LYS A 133 20.85 -21.13 -7.71
N THR A 134 19.56 -20.90 -7.77
CA THR A 134 18.78 -21.13 -9.01
C THR A 134 18.53 -19.81 -9.73
N ARG A 135 19.21 -19.61 -10.84
CA ARG A 135 19.10 -18.51 -11.83
C ARG A 135 17.68 -18.29 -12.40
N THR A 136 16.66 -18.92 -11.84
CA THR A 136 15.29 -19.00 -12.39
C THR A 136 14.31 -17.99 -11.80
N LEU A 137 14.72 -17.10 -10.90
CA LEU A 137 13.83 -16.11 -10.30
C LEU A 137 13.42 -14.97 -11.24
N LEU A 138 14.03 -14.84 -12.40
CA LEU A 138 13.68 -13.81 -13.41
C LEU A 138 12.63 -14.29 -14.43
N ALA A 139 12.27 -15.57 -14.47
CA ALA A 139 11.43 -16.13 -15.52
C ALA A 139 10.01 -16.56 -15.09
N GLY A 140 9.68 -16.56 -13.81
CA GLY A 140 8.37 -17.00 -13.29
C GLY A 140 7.67 -15.93 -12.45
N GLY A 141 6.89 -15.08 -13.09
CA GLY A 141 6.19 -13.96 -12.46
C GLY A 141 5.10 -14.36 -11.49
N THR A 142 5.39 -14.53 -10.21
CA THR A 142 4.41 -14.42 -9.10
C THR A 142 5.05 -14.19 -7.73
N GLY A 143 6.36 -14.01 -7.61
CA GLY A 143 7.04 -13.64 -6.36
C GLY A 143 7.10 -12.13 -6.15
N SER A 144 7.14 -11.70 -4.91
CA SER A 144 7.15 -10.32 -4.43
C SER A 144 8.43 -9.57 -4.78
N ILE A 145 8.70 -9.36 -6.07
CA ILE A 145 9.90 -8.68 -6.63
C ILE A 145 10.10 -7.28 -6.02
N GLY A 146 9.05 -6.68 -5.45
CA GLY A 146 9.06 -5.30 -4.98
C GLY A 146 9.83 -5.02 -3.68
N TYR A 147 10.34 -6.04 -2.96
CA TYR A 147 11.06 -5.87 -1.69
C TYR A 147 12.52 -6.32 -1.74
N VAL A 148 12.97 -6.84 -2.86
CA VAL A 148 14.33 -7.36 -3.05
C VAL A 148 15.31 -6.20 -3.15
N ALA A 149 16.39 -6.24 -2.35
CA ALA A 149 17.46 -5.25 -2.43
C ALA A 149 18.27 -5.41 -3.74
N PRO A 150 18.83 -4.32 -4.30
CA PRO A 150 19.60 -4.38 -5.54
C PRO A 150 20.74 -5.41 -5.53
N GLU A 151 21.57 -5.42 -4.46
CA GLU A 151 22.67 -6.37 -4.31
C GLU A 151 22.17 -7.81 -4.15
N GLN A 152 21.03 -8.02 -3.52
CA GLN A 152 20.40 -9.33 -3.40
C GLN A 152 19.93 -9.86 -4.76
N ALA A 153 19.40 -8.99 -5.61
CA ALA A 153 19.03 -9.34 -7.00
C ALA A 153 20.26 -9.79 -7.82
N HIS A 154 21.45 -9.31 -7.45
CA HIS A 154 22.73 -9.74 -8.05
C HIS A 154 23.38 -10.94 -7.34
N GLY A 155 22.65 -11.62 -6.45
CA GLY A 155 23.14 -12.82 -5.76
C GLY A 155 24.11 -12.57 -4.61
N LYS A 156 24.17 -11.35 -4.08
CA LYS A 156 25.07 -10.94 -2.98
C LYS A 156 24.29 -10.42 -1.76
N PRO A 157 23.41 -11.22 -1.14
CA PRO A 157 22.63 -10.78 0.02
C PRO A 157 23.56 -10.47 1.21
N SER A 158 23.19 -9.46 1.98
CA SER A 158 23.87 -9.04 3.19
C SER A 158 22.86 -8.65 4.27
N LEU A 159 23.33 -8.36 5.50
CA LEU A 159 22.48 -7.78 6.54
C LEU A 159 21.85 -6.45 6.10
N ARG A 160 22.51 -5.73 5.19
CA ARG A 160 21.99 -4.48 4.60
C ARG A 160 20.85 -4.71 3.60
N SER A 161 20.75 -5.91 3.03
CA SER A 161 19.62 -6.27 2.17
C SER A 161 18.32 -6.37 2.97
N ASP A 162 18.37 -6.94 4.16
CA ASP A 162 17.22 -6.96 5.08
C ASP A 162 16.86 -5.55 5.58
N VAL A 163 17.85 -4.68 5.82
CA VAL A 163 17.63 -3.26 6.15
C VAL A 163 16.85 -2.55 5.05
N PHE A 164 17.20 -2.81 3.78
CA PHE A 164 16.50 -2.24 2.64
C PHE A 164 15.05 -2.72 2.54
N ALA A 165 14.84 -4.03 2.64
CA ALA A 165 13.50 -4.63 2.63
C ALA A 165 12.63 -4.11 3.79
N LEU A 166 13.19 -4.00 5.01
CA LEU A 166 12.54 -3.34 6.14
C LEU A 166 12.17 -1.89 5.83
N GLY A 167 13.07 -1.13 5.22
CA GLY A 167 12.81 0.24 4.79
C GLY A 167 11.58 0.33 3.89
N LEU A 168 11.47 -0.56 2.91
CA LEU A 168 10.32 -0.65 2.00
C LEU A 168 9.02 -1.06 2.71
N VAL A 169 9.09 -2.05 3.61
CA VAL A 169 7.92 -2.48 4.41
C VAL A 169 7.42 -1.33 5.28
N LEU A 170 8.32 -0.65 5.98
CA LEU A 170 7.97 0.50 6.81
C LEU A 170 7.46 1.67 5.97
N TYR A 171 8.10 1.95 4.83
CA TYR A 171 7.62 2.98 3.91
C TYR A 171 6.17 2.69 3.48
N ARG A 172 5.89 1.47 3.01
CA ARG A 172 4.54 1.05 2.61
C ARG A 172 3.54 1.13 3.76
N MET A 173 3.93 0.72 4.95
CA MET A 173 3.07 0.73 6.15
C MET A 173 2.62 2.14 6.53
N PHE A 174 3.47 3.16 6.38
CA PHE A 174 3.16 4.54 6.74
C PHE A 174 2.63 5.39 5.58
N SER A 175 3.10 5.16 4.35
CA SER A 175 2.66 5.88 3.15
C SER A 175 1.43 5.26 2.49
N GLY A 176 1.29 3.93 2.60
CA GLY A 176 0.33 3.12 1.83
C GLY A 176 0.79 2.80 0.41
N GLU A 177 2.00 3.20 0.04
CA GLU A 177 2.56 3.02 -1.30
C GLU A 177 3.89 2.25 -1.19
N LEU A 178 4.18 1.40 -2.17
CA LEU A 178 5.46 0.72 -2.28
C LEU A 178 6.32 1.44 -3.31
N PRO A 179 7.54 1.89 -2.96
CA PRO A 179 8.49 2.41 -3.92
C PRO A 179 8.86 1.35 -4.97
N GLU A 180 9.05 1.76 -6.21
CA GLU A 180 9.43 0.89 -7.31
C GLU A 180 10.83 1.25 -7.83
N TRP A 181 11.51 0.27 -8.43
CA TRP A 181 12.77 0.50 -9.12
C TRP A 181 12.63 1.65 -10.14
N PRO A 182 13.57 2.58 -10.27
CA PRO A 182 14.93 2.60 -9.70
C PRO A 182 15.07 3.21 -8.29
N TYR A 183 14.01 3.27 -7.49
CA TYR A 183 13.98 3.78 -6.11
C TYR A 183 14.40 5.25 -5.95
N GLU A 184 14.10 6.06 -6.97
CA GLU A 184 14.42 7.50 -6.94
C GLU A 184 13.77 8.21 -5.74
N TRP A 185 14.55 9.07 -5.11
CA TRP A 185 14.05 9.91 -4.03
C TRP A 185 13.62 11.29 -4.53
N PRO A 186 12.46 11.81 -4.17
CA PRO A 186 11.45 11.27 -3.26
C PRO A 186 10.53 10.25 -3.93
N PRO A 187 10.30 9.08 -3.33
CA PRO A 187 9.43 8.06 -3.90
C PRO A 187 7.96 8.45 -3.79
N TRP A 188 7.11 7.73 -4.53
CA TRP A 188 5.68 7.93 -4.49
C TRP A 188 5.11 7.72 -3.07
N GLY A 189 4.16 8.60 -2.66
CA GLY A 189 3.58 8.57 -1.31
C GLY A 189 4.30 9.46 -0.29
N ILE A 190 5.45 10.08 -0.62
CA ILE A 190 6.24 10.93 0.29
C ILE A 190 5.42 12.10 0.87
N GLU A 191 4.52 12.71 0.09
CA GLU A 191 3.68 13.80 0.56
C GLU A 191 2.75 13.39 1.70
N ARG A 192 2.36 12.12 1.72
CA ARG A 192 1.59 11.57 2.84
C ARG A 192 2.45 11.44 4.09
N LEU A 193 3.69 10.97 3.94
CA LEU A 193 4.65 10.90 5.05
C LEU A 193 4.94 12.28 5.62
N ARG A 194 5.30 13.26 4.79
CA ARG A 194 5.56 14.65 5.20
C ARG A 194 4.44 15.24 6.05
N ARG A 195 3.20 14.83 5.79
CA ARG A 195 2.03 15.28 6.56
C ARG A 195 1.73 14.45 7.79
N THR A 196 2.21 13.23 7.89
CA THR A 196 1.74 12.29 8.92
C THR A 196 2.80 11.92 9.94
N VAL A 197 4.07 11.98 9.58
CA VAL A 197 5.18 11.58 10.46
C VAL A 197 6.16 12.73 10.67
N HIS A 198 7.02 12.59 11.68
CA HIS A 198 8.11 13.54 11.94
C HIS A 198 9.17 13.46 10.82
N PRO A 199 9.81 14.58 10.42
CA PRO A 199 10.85 14.58 9.38
C PRO A 199 11.99 13.58 9.63
N ASP A 200 12.41 13.38 10.89
CA ASP A 200 13.45 12.41 11.23
C ASP A 200 13.12 10.98 10.78
N PHE A 201 11.83 10.62 10.77
CA PHE A 201 11.43 9.30 10.27
C PHE A 201 11.51 9.21 8.75
N ILE A 202 11.29 10.31 8.05
CA ILE A 202 11.49 10.38 6.60
C ILE A 202 12.96 10.16 6.26
N ASN A 203 13.87 10.82 7.01
CA ASN A 203 15.31 10.64 6.85
C ASN A 203 15.76 9.22 7.23
N PHE A 204 15.17 8.64 8.28
CA PHE A 204 15.41 7.25 8.67
C PHE A 204 15.03 6.28 7.54
N LEU A 205 13.84 6.44 6.94
CA LEU A 205 13.39 5.62 5.81
C LEU A 205 14.27 5.84 4.58
N ARG A 206 14.63 7.10 4.27
CA ARG A 206 15.53 7.41 3.16
C ARG A 206 16.82 6.64 3.30
N ARG A 207 17.48 6.72 4.48
CA ARG A 207 18.73 6.00 4.74
C ARG A 207 18.58 4.49 4.60
N ALA A 208 17.49 3.91 5.09
CA ALA A 208 17.26 2.47 4.98
C ALA A 208 17.09 2.00 3.52
N MET A 209 16.52 2.86 2.66
CA MET A 209 16.19 2.54 1.27
C MET A 209 17.21 3.10 0.25
N GLU A 210 18.41 3.54 0.68
CA GLU A 210 19.45 3.97 -0.25
C GLU A 210 19.83 2.81 -1.19
N VAL A 211 20.05 3.12 -2.47
CA VAL A 211 20.45 2.10 -3.47
C VAL A 211 21.84 1.58 -3.18
N ASP A 212 22.77 2.47 -2.81
CA ASP A 212 24.08 2.08 -2.29
C ASP A 212 23.93 1.46 -0.89
N GLU A 213 24.22 0.16 -0.78
CA GLU A 213 24.15 -0.57 0.48
C GLU A 213 25.02 0.02 1.59
N ARG A 214 26.16 0.65 1.23
CA ARG A 214 27.11 1.24 2.19
C ARG A 214 26.55 2.48 2.88
N ALA A 215 25.63 3.19 2.23
CA ALA A 215 24.96 4.36 2.79
C ALA A 215 23.84 4.00 3.78
N ARG A 216 23.40 2.74 3.81
CA ARG A 216 22.34 2.25 4.70
C ARG A 216 22.83 2.08 6.15
N PHE A 217 21.94 1.64 7.03
CA PHE A 217 22.33 1.06 8.31
C PHE A 217 23.10 -0.23 8.05
N SER A 218 24.13 -0.52 8.85
CA SER A 218 24.95 -1.73 8.67
C SER A 218 24.18 -3.02 8.88
N ASP A 219 23.17 -2.98 9.74
CA ASP A 219 22.38 -4.14 10.18
C ASP A 219 21.10 -3.70 10.90
N GLY A 220 20.29 -4.69 11.33
CA GLY A 220 19.07 -4.49 12.09
C GLY A 220 19.28 -3.84 13.45
N MET A 221 20.41 -4.10 14.12
CA MET A 221 20.73 -3.53 15.43
C MET A 221 20.88 -2.01 15.36
N HIS A 222 21.70 -1.54 14.40
CA HIS A 222 21.88 -0.11 14.17
C HIS A 222 20.61 0.58 13.71
N MET A 223 19.80 -0.11 12.87
CA MET A 223 18.49 0.39 12.43
C MET A 223 17.51 0.50 13.60
N LEU A 224 17.41 -0.51 14.47
CA LEU A 224 16.56 -0.49 15.66
C LEU A 224 16.98 0.63 16.64
N ALA A 225 18.28 0.77 16.91
CA ALA A 225 18.80 1.84 17.76
C ALA A 225 18.45 3.23 17.23
N ALA A 226 18.59 3.45 15.92
CA ALA A 226 18.19 4.69 15.27
C ALA A 226 16.68 4.94 15.37
N PHE A 227 15.85 3.91 15.16
CA PHE A 227 14.40 4.00 15.31
C PHE A 227 14.00 4.39 16.73
N ARG A 228 14.56 3.76 17.75
CA ARG A 228 14.27 4.03 19.17
C ARG A 228 14.61 5.48 19.55
N ARG A 229 15.70 6.07 19.02
CA ARG A 229 16.05 7.47 19.24
C ARG A 229 15.00 8.46 18.74
N ILE A 230 14.35 8.15 17.60
CA ILE A 230 13.35 9.06 17.00
C ILE A 230 11.92 8.75 17.44
N LYS A 231 11.63 7.56 17.98
CA LYS A 231 10.29 7.07 18.34
C LYS A 231 9.52 8.05 19.23
N GLN A 232 10.16 8.61 20.25
CA GLN A 232 9.51 9.56 21.15
C GLN A 232 9.07 10.84 20.44
N ARG A 233 9.90 11.35 19.52
CA ARG A 233 9.56 12.53 18.68
C ARG A 233 8.38 12.23 17.76
N MET A 234 8.33 11.04 17.19
CA MET A 234 7.21 10.59 16.37
C MET A 234 5.90 10.49 17.16
N LEU A 235 5.94 9.94 18.37
CA LEU A 235 4.78 9.83 19.24
C LEU A 235 4.24 11.21 19.65
N ARG A 236 5.14 12.14 20.01
CA ARG A 236 4.78 13.55 20.32
C ARG A 236 4.16 14.23 19.10
N HIS A 237 4.76 14.08 17.93
CA HIS A 237 4.25 14.64 16.67
C HIS A 237 2.83 14.11 16.36
N ALA A 238 2.59 12.82 16.50
CA ALA A 238 1.28 12.20 16.31
C ALA A 238 0.24 12.72 17.32
N THR A 239 0.65 12.96 18.57
CA THR A 239 -0.23 13.46 19.65
C THR A 239 -0.60 14.93 19.42
N VAL A 240 0.36 15.79 19.10
CA VAL A 240 0.12 17.22 18.79
C VAL A 240 -0.84 17.34 17.61
N ARG A 241 -0.64 16.55 16.58
CA ARG A 241 -1.52 16.55 15.41
C ARG A 241 -2.94 16.07 15.75
N ARG A 242 -3.10 15.04 16.61
CA ARG A 242 -4.42 14.58 17.08
C ARG A 242 -5.13 15.67 17.90
N ARG A 243 -4.39 16.45 18.71
CA ARG A 243 -4.93 17.60 19.44
C ARG A 243 -5.36 18.71 18.48
N ARG A 244 -4.54 19.06 17.47
CA ARG A 244 -4.89 20.05 16.44
C ARG A 244 -6.11 19.64 15.61
N SER A 245 -6.25 18.34 15.28
CA SER A 245 -7.43 17.83 14.58
C SER A 245 -8.68 17.70 15.47
N ARG A 246 -8.50 17.70 16.81
CA ARG A 246 -9.57 17.68 17.83
C ARG A 246 -9.85 19.05 18.45
N ALA A 247 -9.03 20.07 18.16
CA ALA A 247 -9.36 21.42 18.58
C ALA A 247 -10.79 21.74 18.11
N PRO A 248 -11.66 22.28 18.98
CA PRO A 248 -13.03 22.59 18.62
C PRO A 248 -12.99 23.52 17.41
N GLN A 249 -13.32 22.97 16.24
CA GLN A 249 -13.69 23.82 15.12
C GLN A 249 -14.88 24.65 15.65
N ALA A 250 -14.74 25.97 15.60
CA ALA A 250 -15.79 26.91 15.99
C ALA A 250 -17.14 26.35 15.52
N LYS A 251 -18.14 26.30 16.43
CA LYS A 251 -19.45 25.66 16.28
C LYS A 251 -19.93 25.77 14.85
N GLY A 252 -19.90 24.64 14.15
CA GLY A 252 -19.79 24.55 12.70
C GLY A 252 -20.92 25.23 11.96
N GLN A 253 -20.53 26.09 11.07
CA GLN A 253 -21.44 26.50 10.01
C GLN A 253 -22.04 25.23 9.40
N TRP A 254 -23.36 25.20 9.18
CA TRP A 254 -24.10 24.08 8.58
C TRP A 254 -23.42 23.49 7.31
N LYS A 255 -22.67 24.32 6.54
CA LYS A 255 -21.83 23.88 5.42
C LYS A 255 -20.79 22.81 5.81
N THR A 256 -20.16 22.95 6.97
CA THR A 256 -19.13 21.99 7.42
C THR A 256 -19.76 20.64 7.79
N VAL A 257 -20.92 20.64 8.42
CA VAL A 257 -21.68 19.43 8.76
C VAL A 257 -22.13 18.73 7.47
N ARG A 258 -22.75 19.47 6.55
CA ARG A 258 -23.22 18.97 5.25
C ARG A 258 -22.08 18.40 4.41
N MET A 259 -20.91 19.04 4.38
CA MET A 259 -19.74 18.56 3.65
C MET A 259 -19.14 17.31 4.29
N ARG A 260 -19.20 17.17 5.62
CA ARG A 260 -18.74 15.97 6.33
C ARG A 260 -19.66 14.79 6.05
N GLU A 261 -20.96 15.00 6.09
CA GLU A 261 -21.97 14.01 5.79
C GLU A 261 -21.86 13.53 4.33
N PHE A 262 -21.73 14.46 3.38
CA PHE A 262 -21.46 14.15 1.98
C PHE A 262 -20.20 13.28 1.82
N ARG A 263 -19.10 13.62 2.47
CA ARG A 263 -17.87 12.82 2.41
C ARG A 263 -18.06 11.41 2.98
N ARG A 264 -18.82 11.29 4.04
CA ARG A 264 -19.12 9.98 4.65
C ARG A 264 -19.93 9.09 3.67
N ARG A 265 -20.94 9.66 3.04
CA ARG A 265 -21.87 8.92 2.17
C ARG A 265 -21.31 8.69 0.76
N TYR A 266 -20.75 9.70 0.15
CA TYR A 266 -20.33 9.68 -1.26
C TYR A 266 -18.83 9.82 -1.49
N GLY A 267 -18.04 10.15 -0.48
CA GLY A 267 -16.63 10.48 -0.62
C GLY A 267 -15.81 9.35 -1.23
N ARG A 268 -16.14 8.11 -0.91
CA ARG A 268 -15.45 6.91 -1.44
C ARG A 268 -15.86 6.64 -2.90
N ALA A 269 -17.15 6.65 -3.19
CA ALA A 269 -17.69 6.35 -4.52
C ALA A 269 -17.30 7.42 -5.57
N LEU A 270 -17.23 8.69 -5.15
CA LEU A 270 -16.90 9.84 -6.00
C LEU A 270 -15.44 10.27 -5.92
N GLU A 271 -14.61 9.59 -5.12
CA GLU A 271 -13.18 9.94 -4.94
C GLU A 271 -12.94 11.42 -4.58
N THR A 272 -13.79 12.00 -3.72
CA THR A 272 -13.74 13.41 -3.34
C THR A 272 -12.65 13.73 -2.32
N ARG A 273 -11.40 13.36 -2.63
CA ARG A 273 -10.24 13.57 -1.72
C ARG A 273 -9.69 14.98 -1.74
N SER A 274 -10.03 15.76 -2.77
CA SER A 274 -9.54 17.11 -2.95
C SER A 274 -10.57 18.16 -2.51
N THR A 275 -10.15 19.40 -2.39
CA THR A 275 -11.01 20.54 -2.05
C THR A 275 -11.01 21.60 -3.14
N CYS A 276 -12.12 22.29 -3.31
CA CYS A 276 -12.22 23.42 -4.21
C CYS A 276 -11.44 24.61 -3.67
N GLY A 277 -10.57 25.23 -4.48
CA GLY A 277 -9.78 26.40 -4.06
C GLY A 277 -10.61 27.64 -3.69
N ARG A 278 -11.88 27.75 -4.17
CA ARG A 278 -12.76 28.89 -3.90
C ARG A 278 -13.66 28.67 -2.66
N CYS A 279 -14.33 27.52 -2.56
CA CYS A 279 -15.32 27.30 -1.51
C CYS A 279 -14.96 26.19 -0.52
N HIS A 280 -13.79 25.58 -0.70
CA HIS A 280 -13.26 24.48 0.10
C HIS A 280 -14.16 23.23 0.16
N GLY A 281 -15.19 23.15 -0.70
CA GLY A 281 -16.04 21.98 -0.83
C GLY A 281 -15.30 20.75 -1.38
N PRO A 282 -15.71 19.51 -0.99
CA PRO A 282 -15.08 18.29 -1.46
C PRO A 282 -15.32 18.08 -2.96
N VAL A 283 -14.24 17.82 -3.70
CA VAL A 283 -14.25 17.60 -5.15
C VAL A 283 -13.33 16.45 -5.55
N SER A 284 -13.64 15.82 -6.68
CA SER A 284 -12.75 14.81 -7.28
C SER A 284 -11.98 15.36 -8.47
N GLU A 285 -10.95 14.63 -8.89
CA GLU A 285 -10.17 14.96 -10.08
C GLU A 285 -10.99 15.00 -11.36
N ALA A 286 -11.97 14.12 -11.44
CA ALA A 286 -12.83 13.97 -12.60
C ALA A 286 -13.82 15.13 -12.82
N MET A 287 -14.08 15.94 -11.80
CA MET A 287 -15.04 17.04 -11.87
C MET A 287 -14.50 18.21 -12.68
N HIS A 288 -15.27 18.71 -13.66
CA HIS A 288 -14.97 19.92 -14.43
C HIS A 288 -15.37 21.20 -13.73
N HIS A 289 -16.46 21.14 -12.99
CA HIS A 289 -17.00 22.23 -12.21
C HIS A 289 -17.09 21.83 -10.75
N CYS A 290 -16.89 22.77 -9.86
CA CYS A 290 -17.15 22.55 -8.45
C CYS A 290 -18.65 22.40 -8.21
N PRO A 291 -19.13 21.27 -7.68
CA PRO A 291 -20.57 21.07 -7.48
C PRO A 291 -21.18 21.94 -6.39
N TRP A 292 -20.32 22.59 -5.57
CA TRP A 292 -20.75 23.44 -4.46
C TRP A 292 -20.90 24.91 -4.86
N CYS A 293 -20.00 25.44 -5.69
CA CYS A 293 -19.97 26.85 -6.07
C CYS A 293 -19.98 27.13 -7.57
N GLY A 294 -20.04 26.08 -8.41
CA GLY A 294 -20.09 26.23 -9.87
C GLY A 294 -18.77 26.61 -10.56
N THR A 295 -17.70 26.90 -9.81
CA THR A 295 -16.43 27.34 -10.40
C THR A 295 -15.86 26.32 -11.37
N VAL A 296 -15.43 26.76 -12.55
CA VAL A 296 -14.79 25.91 -13.57
C VAL A 296 -13.42 25.45 -13.09
N ARG A 297 -13.10 24.19 -13.31
CA ARG A 297 -11.81 23.57 -12.94
C ARG A 297 -11.03 23.17 -14.20
N ARG A 298 -10.43 24.14 -14.87
CA ARG A 298 -9.61 23.90 -16.07
C ARG A 298 -8.28 23.23 -15.75
N VAL A 299 -7.64 23.66 -14.66
CA VAL A 299 -6.36 23.12 -14.19
C VAL A 299 -6.55 22.58 -12.77
N TYR A 300 -6.13 21.33 -12.56
CA TYR A 300 -6.20 20.69 -11.26
C TYR A 300 -4.98 21.05 -10.42
N LYS A 301 -5.18 21.68 -9.28
CA LYS A 301 -4.12 22.01 -8.30
C LYS A 301 -4.16 21.14 -7.04
N GLY A 302 -5.14 20.24 -6.92
CA GLY A 302 -5.32 19.39 -5.75
C GLY A 302 -4.38 18.19 -5.72
N GLU A 303 -4.42 17.44 -4.62
CA GLU A 303 -3.73 16.16 -4.48
C GLU A 303 -4.45 15.06 -5.24
N SER A 304 -3.69 14.24 -5.93
CA SER A 304 -4.17 13.06 -6.62
C SER A 304 -3.83 11.79 -5.83
N PRO A 305 -4.74 10.80 -5.76
CA PRO A 305 -4.39 9.46 -5.28
C PRO A 305 -3.63 8.65 -6.34
N LEU A 306 -3.44 9.18 -7.56
CA LEU A 306 -2.80 8.49 -8.67
C LEU A 306 -1.31 8.86 -8.78
N PRO A 307 -0.45 7.90 -9.18
CA PRO A 307 1.01 7.99 -9.07
C PRO A 307 1.67 9.06 -9.97
N ALA A 308 1.14 9.33 -11.13
CA ALA A 308 1.68 10.30 -12.06
C ALA A 308 0.75 11.51 -12.24
N ARG A 309 1.23 12.56 -12.90
CA ARG A 309 0.41 13.75 -13.21
C ARG A 309 0.48 14.11 -14.68
N CYS A 310 -0.66 14.48 -15.25
CA CYS A 310 -0.73 15.04 -16.59
C CYS A 310 -0.03 16.39 -16.65
N ARG A 311 0.92 16.57 -17.57
CA ARG A 311 1.61 17.86 -17.75
C ARG A 311 0.66 19.00 -18.14
N ARG A 312 -0.42 18.72 -18.90
CA ARG A 312 -1.37 19.71 -19.37
C ARG A 312 -2.42 20.11 -18.30
N CYS A 313 -3.14 19.14 -17.71
CA CYS A 313 -4.24 19.43 -16.77
C CYS A 313 -3.88 19.21 -15.31
N ARG A 314 -2.69 18.71 -15.01
CA ARG A 314 -2.15 18.40 -13.68
C ARG A 314 -2.98 17.41 -12.84
N ARG A 315 -3.92 16.69 -13.49
CA ARG A 315 -4.69 15.61 -12.84
C ARG A 315 -3.86 14.35 -12.77
N GLY A 316 -4.19 13.48 -11.80
CA GLY A 316 -3.50 12.23 -11.58
C GLY A 316 -3.66 11.23 -12.73
N LEU A 317 -2.63 10.43 -12.95
CA LEU A 317 -2.58 9.38 -13.95
C LEU A 317 -2.05 8.10 -13.33
N LYS A 318 -2.47 6.94 -13.83
CA LYS A 318 -1.78 5.68 -13.58
C LYS A 318 -0.54 5.56 -14.46
N ARG A 319 0.42 4.77 -14.01
CA ARG A 319 1.71 4.60 -14.73
C ARG A 319 1.58 3.79 -16.01
N ASP A 320 0.52 3.01 -16.14
CA ASP A 320 0.20 2.18 -17.31
C ASP A 320 -0.69 2.88 -18.34
N TRP A 321 -1.15 4.11 -18.07
CA TRP A 321 -1.99 4.84 -19.01
C TRP A 321 -1.16 5.53 -20.10
N ARG A 322 -1.55 5.31 -21.36
CA ARG A 322 -0.92 5.91 -22.53
C ARG A 322 -1.39 7.35 -22.78
N PHE A 323 -2.65 7.65 -22.43
CA PHE A 323 -3.26 8.96 -22.66
C PHE A 323 -3.92 9.49 -21.40
N CYS A 324 -3.97 10.82 -21.27
CA CYS A 324 -4.69 11.43 -20.17
C CYS A 324 -6.21 11.31 -20.39
N PRO A 325 -6.94 10.60 -19.51
CA PRO A 325 -8.38 10.41 -19.68
C PRO A 325 -9.20 11.67 -19.34
N TRP A 326 -8.57 12.72 -18.85
CA TRP A 326 -9.24 13.91 -18.34
C TRP A 326 -9.27 15.09 -19.30
N CYS A 327 -8.25 15.33 -20.11
CA CYS A 327 -8.09 16.56 -20.88
C CYS A 327 -7.76 16.38 -22.36
N TYR A 328 -7.86 15.20 -22.91
CA TYR A 328 -7.42 14.91 -24.29
C TYR A 328 -5.97 15.40 -24.53
N GLY A 329 -5.10 15.16 -23.54
CA GLY A 329 -3.68 15.50 -23.61
C GLY A 329 -2.91 14.61 -24.59
N GLY A 330 -1.66 14.99 -24.87
CA GLY A 330 -0.74 14.17 -25.62
C GLY A 330 -0.46 12.82 -24.92
N GLN A 331 0.29 12.00 -25.60
CA GLN A 331 0.77 10.72 -25.08
C GLN A 331 1.52 10.97 -23.77
N VAL A 332 1.19 10.18 -22.76
CA VAL A 332 1.91 10.15 -21.49
C VAL A 332 3.07 9.19 -21.65
N GLN A 333 4.26 9.57 -21.24
CA GLN A 333 5.36 8.64 -21.14
C GLN A 333 4.95 7.51 -20.20
N VAL A 334 4.88 6.28 -20.70
CA VAL A 334 4.46 5.11 -19.93
C VAL A 334 5.67 4.58 -19.18
N PRO A 335 5.81 4.81 -17.87
CA PRO A 335 6.97 4.34 -17.12
C PRO A 335 6.86 2.86 -16.70
N SER A 336 5.74 2.21 -16.97
CA SER A 336 5.52 0.81 -16.57
C SER A 336 4.66 0.08 -17.59
N THR A 337 5.09 -1.11 -17.98
CA THR A 337 4.32 -2.05 -18.83
C THR A 337 3.36 -2.92 -18.03
N ARG A 338 3.45 -2.87 -16.68
CA ARG A 338 2.61 -3.64 -15.76
C ARG A 338 1.17 -3.12 -15.77
N ALA A 339 0.22 -3.99 -16.05
CA ALA A 339 -1.20 -3.69 -15.91
C ALA A 339 -1.57 -3.56 -14.43
N TYR A 340 -2.17 -2.42 -14.06
CA TYR A 340 -2.63 -2.16 -12.70
C TYR A 340 -4.14 -2.35 -12.61
N THR A 341 -4.58 -3.29 -11.79
CA THR A 341 -6.00 -3.44 -11.45
C THR A 341 -6.45 -2.34 -10.51
N ASP A 342 -7.72 -1.95 -10.57
CA ASP A 342 -8.28 -0.94 -9.68
C ASP A 342 -9.77 -1.22 -9.45
N VAL A 343 -10.19 -1.21 -8.20
CA VAL A 343 -11.61 -1.41 -7.82
C VAL A 343 -12.56 -0.38 -8.44
N ARG A 344 -12.03 0.73 -8.97
CA ARG A 344 -12.79 1.78 -9.66
C ARG A 344 -13.04 1.47 -11.14
N TYR A 345 -12.42 0.44 -11.69
CA TYR A 345 -12.71 -0.03 -13.04
C TYR A 345 -14.08 -0.69 -13.08
N THR A 346 -15.07 0.05 -13.58
CA THR A 346 -16.47 -0.40 -13.62
C THR A 346 -16.99 -0.65 -15.04
N HIS A 347 -16.22 -0.25 -16.04
CA HIS A 347 -16.63 -0.30 -17.45
C HIS A 347 -15.44 -0.59 -18.35
N ARG A 348 -15.74 -1.08 -19.56
CA ARG A 348 -14.75 -1.29 -20.62
C ARG A 348 -14.96 -0.33 -21.79
N CYS A 349 -13.89 0.05 -22.42
CA CYS A 349 -13.92 0.83 -23.65
C CYS A 349 -14.59 0.03 -24.77
N PRO A 350 -15.54 0.61 -25.52
CA PRO A 350 -16.19 -0.11 -26.63
C PRO A 350 -15.18 -0.51 -27.72
N ASP A 351 -14.15 0.31 -27.95
CA ASP A 351 -13.20 0.08 -29.05
C ASP A 351 -12.09 -0.89 -28.64
N CYS A 352 -11.25 -0.54 -27.65
CA CYS A 352 -10.08 -1.33 -27.29
C CYS A 352 -10.32 -2.30 -26.12
N LYS A 353 -11.52 -2.36 -25.53
CA LYS A 353 -11.89 -3.17 -24.36
C LYS A 353 -11.09 -2.87 -23.08
N GLY A 354 -10.22 -1.86 -23.08
CA GLY A 354 -9.47 -1.42 -21.90
C GLY A 354 -10.39 -0.91 -20.79
N ASP A 355 -9.95 -1.10 -19.54
CA ASP A 355 -10.75 -0.78 -18.36
C ASP A 355 -10.88 0.73 -18.12
N LEU A 356 -12.08 1.19 -17.78
CA LEU A 356 -12.42 2.60 -17.57
C LEU A 356 -12.92 2.86 -16.16
N MET A 357 -12.43 3.95 -15.56
CA MET A 357 -12.96 4.49 -14.30
C MET A 357 -14.15 5.42 -14.52
N PRO A 358 -15.00 5.62 -13.51
CA PRO A 358 -16.02 6.65 -13.54
C PRO A 358 -15.47 8.04 -13.93
N PHE A 359 -16.28 8.79 -14.68
CA PHE A 359 -15.98 10.18 -15.10
C PHE A 359 -14.82 10.37 -16.08
N MET A 360 -14.20 9.30 -16.62
CA MET A 360 -13.25 9.45 -17.72
C MET A 360 -13.92 10.04 -18.97
N HIS A 361 -13.25 10.98 -19.61
CA HIS A 361 -13.69 11.60 -20.87
C HIS A 361 -13.17 10.86 -22.08
N TYR A 362 -11.98 10.31 -21.92
CA TYR A 362 -11.24 9.60 -22.97
C TYR A 362 -10.71 8.29 -22.42
N CYS A 363 -10.64 7.30 -23.27
CA CYS A 363 -10.00 6.03 -22.96
C CYS A 363 -8.48 6.28 -22.75
N PRO A 364 -7.91 5.85 -21.62
CA PRO A 364 -6.48 6.03 -21.40
C PRO A 364 -5.59 5.13 -22.27
N TRP A 365 -6.18 4.15 -22.97
CA TRP A 365 -5.48 3.18 -23.78
C TRP A 365 -5.50 3.54 -25.28
N CYS A 366 -6.66 3.87 -25.84
CA CYS A 366 -6.85 4.16 -27.26
C CYS A 366 -7.30 5.58 -27.59
N LYS A 367 -7.45 6.43 -26.57
CA LYS A 367 -7.85 7.84 -26.70
C LYS A 367 -9.28 8.09 -27.16
N THR A 368 -10.08 7.05 -27.40
CA THR A 368 -11.47 7.19 -27.81
C THR A 368 -12.28 7.98 -26.79
N LYS A 369 -13.17 8.85 -27.26
CA LYS A 369 -14.04 9.64 -26.39
C LYS A 369 -15.07 8.77 -25.71
N VAL A 370 -15.12 8.81 -24.38
CA VAL A 370 -16.10 8.06 -23.58
C VAL A 370 -17.44 8.79 -23.64
N ARG A 371 -18.39 8.24 -24.38
CA ARG A 371 -19.74 8.84 -24.56
C ARG A 371 -20.75 8.43 -23.49
N ARG A 372 -20.42 7.42 -22.66
CA ARG A 372 -21.31 6.89 -21.64
C ARG A 372 -21.49 7.87 -20.49
N LYS A 373 -22.76 8.13 -20.14
CA LYS A 373 -23.13 8.97 -19.00
C LYS A 373 -23.03 8.15 -17.70
N TRP A 374 -22.33 8.69 -16.72
CA TRP A 374 -22.13 8.02 -15.44
C TRP A 374 -23.34 8.22 -14.53
N LYS A 375 -23.71 7.16 -13.81
CA LYS A 375 -24.67 7.21 -12.71
C LYS A 375 -23.90 7.34 -11.40
N VAL A 376 -24.38 8.18 -10.49
CA VAL A 376 -23.87 8.19 -9.11
C VAL A 376 -24.60 7.06 -8.38
N PRO A 377 -23.89 6.16 -7.68
CA PRO A 377 -24.53 5.11 -6.88
C PRO A 377 -25.57 5.72 -5.94
N GLU A 378 -26.68 5.03 -5.76
CA GLU A 378 -27.82 5.44 -4.90
C GLU A 378 -28.53 6.74 -5.31
N GLN A 379 -28.20 7.34 -6.47
CA GLN A 379 -28.84 8.55 -6.96
C GLN A 379 -29.53 8.32 -8.30
N THR A 380 -30.82 8.67 -8.37
CA THR A 380 -31.61 8.60 -9.59
C THR A 380 -31.62 9.90 -10.37
N LYS A 381 -31.34 11.04 -9.69
CA LYS A 381 -31.40 12.38 -10.31
C LYS A 381 -30.29 12.60 -11.32
N LYS A 382 -30.65 13.18 -12.47
CA LYS A 382 -29.76 13.50 -13.58
C LYS A 382 -29.79 15.01 -13.84
N CYS A 383 -28.66 15.55 -14.31
CA CYS A 383 -28.61 16.94 -14.77
C CYS A 383 -29.49 17.12 -16.01
N SER A 384 -30.41 18.08 -15.98
CA SER A 384 -31.33 18.38 -17.10
C SER A 384 -30.61 18.87 -18.36
N ARG A 385 -29.36 19.40 -18.25
CA ARG A 385 -28.58 19.86 -19.41
C ARG A 385 -27.74 18.76 -20.05
N CYS A 386 -27.01 17.98 -19.27
CA CYS A 386 -26.03 17.02 -19.80
C CYS A 386 -26.36 15.55 -19.52
N GLY A 387 -27.40 15.28 -18.73
CA GLY A 387 -27.86 13.92 -18.38
C GLY A 387 -26.94 13.12 -17.47
N TRP A 388 -25.90 13.74 -16.88
CA TRP A 388 -25.01 13.09 -15.92
C TRP A 388 -25.66 13.02 -14.54
N GLY A 389 -25.30 11.98 -13.75
CA GLY A 389 -25.80 11.84 -12.39
C GLY A 389 -25.36 13.02 -11.51
N VAL A 390 -26.29 13.51 -10.68
CA VAL A 390 -26.04 14.58 -9.71
C VAL A 390 -26.49 14.17 -8.33
N VAL A 391 -25.76 14.58 -7.29
CA VAL A 391 -26.15 14.38 -5.89
C VAL A 391 -26.96 15.61 -5.46
N ALA A 392 -28.24 15.66 -5.89
CA ALA A 392 -29.08 16.83 -5.76
C ALA A 392 -29.24 17.36 -4.34
N ASP A 393 -29.28 16.44 -3.34
CA ASP A 393 -29.40 16.79 -1.92
C ASP A 393 -28.22 17.64 -1.39
N TYR A 394 -27.05 17.52 -2.05
CA TYR A 394 -25.83 18.18 -1.61
C TYR A 394 -25.30 19.21 -2.60
N TRP A 395 -25.42 18.95 -3.91
CA TRP A 395 -24.83 19.78 -4.96
C TRP A 395 -25.73 20.90 -5.41
N SER A 396 -25.16 22.09 -5.52
CA SER A 396 -25.83 23.26 -6.09
C SER A 396 -25.58 23.40 -7.60
N HIS A 397 -24.59 22.68 -8.15
CA HIS A 397 -24.24 22.71 -9.56
C HIS A 397 -23.84 21.34 -10.06
N CYS A 398 -24.08 21.07 -11.32
CA CYS A 398 -23.60 19.86 -11.96
C CYS A 398 -22.07 19.85 -12.03
N ALA A 399 -21.45 18.82 -11.50
CA ALA A 399 -19.98 18.68 -11.50
C ALA A 399 -19.37 18.54 -12.91
N TRP A 400 -20.20 18.27 -13.90
CA TRP A 400 -19.79 18.09 -15.29
C TRP A 400 -19.96 19.35 -16.14
N CYS A 401 -21.16 19.90 -16.27
CA CYS A 401 -21.47 21.02 -17.16
C CYS A 401 -21.66 22.37 -16.45
N GLY A 402 -21.59 22.41 -15.14
CA GLY A 402 -21.73 23.62 -14.34
C GLY A 402 -23.14 24.17 -14.20
N LYS A 403 -24.16 23.56 -14.84
CA LYS A 403 -25.55 24.01 -14.69
C LYS A 403 -25.96 23.95 -13.23
N LYS A 404 -26.66 24.96 -12.74
CA LYS A 404 -27.25 24.99 -11.40
C LYS A 404 -28.25 23.82 -11.30
N THR A 405 -28.17 23.06 -10.22
CA THR A 405 -29.13 21.97 -9.95
C THR A 405 -30.36 22.59 -9.34
N ASP A 406 -31.51 22.24 -9.88
CA ASP A 406 -32.77 22.63 -9.28
C ASP A 406 -32.86 21.96 -7.89
N LYS A 407 -32.97 22.76 -6.87
CA LYS A 407 -33.29 22.27 -5.53
C LYS A 407 -34.71 21.79 -5.57
N SER A 408 -34.95 20.50 -5.35
CA SER A 408 -36.28 19.99 -4.99
C SER A 408 -36.64 20.43 -3.62
#